data_547a6f2ea7134d2bf20778534b657965
#
_entry.id   547a6f2ea7134d2bf20778534b657965
#
_cell.length_a   1.000
_cell.length_b   1.000
_cell.length_c   1.000
_cell.angle_alpha   90.00
_cell.angle_beta   90.00
_cell.angle_gamma   90.00
#
_symmetry.space_group_name_H-M   'P 1'
#
loop_
_entity.id
_entity.type
_entity.pdbx_description
1 polymer ?
#
loop_
_entity_poly.entity_id
_entity_poly.type
_entity_poly.pdbx_seq_one_letter_code
_entity_poly.pdbx_strand_id
1 'polypeptide(L)'
;MALLALSFRAYGLPLFERTGSIELAIPSSAIGASIGHSTSFSSFSFEPAFWVEFFGNASHPNELTFKLLAHIFERGGQPAIRPGGITMDSMIFDPSAGDPVRTISEEGGVYRTTVGPAYYESWSNFPDNIKFVSTLNFGNDSLDIARDMAVASVKYQQNRIAYFELGNEANNYPSERWDNSTEKYVQQWQNWTETIDEAVANDYSHGRWWASSATTDNTSLHVRPVDLIPAGIDSTGDVSVFSIHFYAFATCDPERAAKATIPNILNHTDLVTYADEEIYPSAKAALDAGKKWVIGEFNSIACSGAPNVSDTFAQALWVVDVQLINAVRNASAVYLHQGATLVFQSSQQVNSAGDDGSPGYSTYDLFYPRDGSKRGKARALPSYVSQLFLVEALSSSDTRVRALDTPEGLSQDHFSAYAFYVDSRLSKLALINMMPYYANSTSDYTASFDVSQHCGPHGKAWVKRMTAPYVDTGDTQMVTWAGQSFETGSVVGDIEIEEVARDGVVEVRGSEAVLVLFNKEDVYGL
;
A
#
# COMPACT_ATOMS: atom_id res chain seq x y z
N MET A 1 17.35 -24.41 -27.03
CA MET A 1 15.98 -24.09 -27.49
C MET A 1 15.08 -25.25 -27.15
N ALA A 2 14.38 -25.17 -26.04
CA ALA A 2 13.33 -26.11 -25.68
C ALA A 2 12.07 -25.26 -25.45
N LEU A 3 11.11 -25.32 -26.38
CA LEU A 3 9.79 -24.74 -26.22
C LEU A 3 9.05 -25.52 -25.13
N LEU A 4 8.75 -24.90 -24.00
CA LEU A 4 7.74 -25.37 -23.08
C LEU A 4 6.38 -24.86 -23.62
N ALA A 5 5.59 -25.81 -24.12
CA ALA A 5 4.18 -25.55 -24.46
C ALA A 5 3.38 -25.53 -23.15
N LEU A 6 2.95 -24.35 -22.73
CA LEU A 6 1.95 -24.19 -21.67
C LEU A 6 0.59 -24.57 -22.22
N SER A 7 0.07 -25.71 -21.77
CA SER A 7 -1.29 -26.16 -22.05
C SER A 7 -2.28 -25.33 -21.22
N PHE A 8 -3.08 -24.49 -21.86
CA PHE A 8 -4.25 -23.87 -21.25
C PHE A 8 -5.26 -24.96 -20.87
N ARG A 9 -5.43 -25.22 -19.58
CA ARG A 9 -6.62 -25.91 -19.09
C ARG A 9 -7.73 -24.87 -18.92
N ALA A 10 -8.78 -24.99 -19.72
CA ALA A 10 -10.03 -24.32 -19.44
C ALA A 10 -10.59 -24.93 -18.14
N TYR A 11 -10.43 -24.24 -17.03
CA TYR A 11 -11.10 -24.61 -15.78
C TYR A 11 -12.58 -24.26 -15.92
N GLY A 12 -13.43 -25.27 -15.94
CA GLY A 12 -14.85 -25.08 -15.74
C GLY A 12 -15.08 -24.48 -14.36
N LEU A 13 -15.78 -23.34 -14.31
CA LEU A 13 -16.17 -22.69 -13.06
C LEU A 13 -16.93 -23.70 -12.19
N PRO A 14 -16.57 -23.87 -10.91
CA PRO A 14 -17.34 -24.72 -10.03
C PRO A 14 -18.74 -24.11 -9.84
N LEU A 15 -19.77 -24.94 -10.08
CA LEU A 15 -21.16 -24.58 -9.81
C LEU A 15 -21.36 -24.43 -8.30
N PHE A 16 -21.55 -23.20 -7.84
CA PHE A 16 -21.94 -22.88 -6.47
C PHE A 16 -23.45 -23.06 -6.31
N GLU A 17 -23.89 -24.27 -6.01
CA GLU A 17 -25.16 -24.52 -5.32
C GLU A 17 -24.85 -25.35 -4.07
N ARG A 18 -24.50 -24.67 -2.96
CA ARG A 18 -24.46 -25.30 -1.64
C ARG A 18 -25.64 -24.81 -0.81
N THR A 19 -26.55 -25.71 -0.50
CA THR A 19 -27.59 -25.55 0.53
C THR A 19 -26.99 -25.88 1.91
N GLY A 20 -26.18 -24.96 2.48
CA GLY A 20 -25.61 -25.11 3.82
C GLY A 20 -24.50 -24.09 4.10
N SER A 21 -24.39 -23.64 5.35
CA SER A 21 -23.32 -22.76 5.79
C SER A 21 -21.97 -23.50 5.86
N ILE A 22 -20.90 -22.77 5.56
CA ILE A 22 -19.51 -23.23 5.58
C ILE A 22 -18.95 -22.96 6.98
N GLU A 23 -18.38 -23.97 7.62
CA GLU A 23 -17.66 -23.81 8.88
C GLU A 23 -16.20 -23.45 8.59
N LEU A 24 -15.70 -22.37 9.22
CA LEU A 24 -14.31 -21.95 9.15
C LEU A 24 -13.56 -22.50 10.37
N ALA A 25 -12.42 -23.12 10.13
CA ALA A 25 -11.51 -23.57 11.19
C ALA A 25 -10.74 -22.36 11.79
N ILE A 26 -11.40 -21.59 12.66
CA ILE A 26 -10.82 -20.40 13.28
C ILE A 26 -10.17 -20.80 14.62
N PRO A 27 -8.82 -20.68 14.76
CA PRO A 27 -8.18 -20.93 16.05
C PRO A 27 -8.64 -19.96 17.13
N SER A 28 -8.88 -20.47 18.33
CA SER A 28 -9.32 -19.65 19.47
C SER A 28 -8.23 -18.74 20.04
N SER A 29 -6.97 -18.93 19.63
CA SER A 29 -5.82 -18.16 20.12
C SER A 29 -4.89 -17.72 18.99
N ALA A 30 -4.06 -16.71 19.27
CA ALA A 30 -3.09 -16.15 18.33
C ALA A 30 -1.86 -17.04 18.03
N ILE A 31 -1.88 -18.33 18.43
CA ILE A 31 -0.77 -19.25 18.13
C ILE A 31 -0.63 -19.41 16.61
N GLY A 32 0.56 -19.12 16.08
CA GLY A 32 0.84 -19.12 14.63
C GLY A 32 0.30 -17.92 13.86
N ALA A 33 -0.18 -16.89 14.56
CA ALA A 33 -0.46 -15.59 13.98
C ALA A 33 0.84 -14.76 13.82
N SER A 34 0.75 -13.65 13.09
CA SER A 34 1.83 -12.70 12.87
C SER A 34 2.35 -12.05 14.17
N ILE A 35 3.39 -11.22 14.03
CA ILE A 35 3.72 -10.20 15.04
C ILE A 35 2.50 -9.31 15.31
N GLY A 36 2.53 -8.55 16.42
CA GLY A 36 1.55 -7.50 16.66
C GLY A 36 1.78 -6.30 15.72
N HIS A 37 0.75 -5.94 14.97
CA HIS A 37 0.78 -4.76 14.09
C HIS A 37 0.29 -3.53 14.84
N SER A 38 0.92 -2.40 14.54
CA SER A 38 0.50 -1.08 15.04
C SER A 38 -0.61 -0.49 14.18
N THR A 39 -1.25 0.55 14.68
CA THR A 39 -2.23 1.36 13.93
C THR A 39 -1.64 2.11 12.73
N SER A 40 -0.31 2.04 12.53
CA SER A 40 0.41 2.55 11.35
C SER A 40 0.76 1.47 10.33
N PHE A 41 0.21 0.26 10.46
CA PHE A 41 0.52 -0.83 9.51
C PHE A 41 0.18 -0.44 8.07
N SER A 42 -1.05 0.03 7.82
CA SER A 42 -1.47 0.57 6.52
C SER A 42 -1.05 2.03 6.43
N SER A 43 0.00 2.30 5.68
CA SER A 43 0.69 3.58 5.52
C SER A 43 0.69 4.01 4.05
N PHE A 44 1.26 5.18 3.74
CA PHE A 44 1.22 5.74 2.40
C PHE A 44 2.58 6.17 1.90
N SER A 45 2.84 5.93 0.62
CA SER A 45 3.94 6.47 -0.15
C SER A 45 3.40 7.47 -1.18
N PHE A 46 4.03 8.64 -1.32
CA PHE A 46 3.62 9.68 -2.26
C PHE A 46 4.81 10.16 -3.08
N GLU A 47 4.62 10.26 -4.40
CA GLU A 47 5.60 10.90 -5.29
C GLU A 47 5.84 12.36 -4.87
N PRO A 48 7.04 12.72 -4.44
CA PRO A 48 7.30 14.04 -3.85
C PRO A 48 7.15 15.19 -4.84
N ALA A 49 7.30 14.95 -6.14
CA ALA A 49 7.06 15.95 -7.16
C ALA A 49 5.63 16.48 -7.19
N PHE A 50 4.67 15.72 -6.67
CA PHE A 50 3.24 16.07 -6.65
C PHE A 50 2.73 16.38 -5.23
N TRP A 51 3.64 16.61 -4.30
CA TRP A 51 3.30 16.82 -2.90
C TRP A 51 2.29 17.96 -2.69
N VAL A 52 2.47 19.10 -3.37
CA VAL A 52 1.55 20.25 -3.23
C VAL A 52 0.17 19.96 -3.79
N GLU A 53 0.07 19.16 -4.85
CA GLU A 53 -1.22 18.73 -5.37
C GLU A 53 -1.99 17.90 -4.35
N PHE A 54 -1.31 16.93 -3.71
CA PHE A 54 -1.93 16.06 -2.73
C PHE A 54 -2.19 16.76 -1.39
N PHE A 55 -1.25 17.57 -0.89
CA PHE A 55 -1.33 18.06 0.49
C PHE A 55 -1.44 19.58 0.62
N GLY A 56 -1.27 20.32 -0.47
CA GLY A 56 -1.15 21.77 -0.41
C GLY A 56 0.15 22.23 0.25
N ASN A 57 0.16 23.44 0.77
CA ASN A 57 1.26 23.99 1.56
C ASN A 57 0.82 24.27 3.01
N ALA A 58 1.72 24.73 3.88
CA ALA A 58 1.43 24.96 5.30
C ALA A 58 0.28 25.96 5.55
N SER A 59 0.08 26.94 4.64
CA SER A 59 -0.99 27.95 4.75
C SER A 59 -2.29 27.52 4.12
N HIS A 60 -2.24 26.64 3.13
CA HIS A 60 -3.38 26.21 2.31
C HIS A 60 -3.31 24.69 2.09
N PRO A 61 -3.67 23.89 3.12
CA PRO A 61 -3.74 22.44 2.99
C PRO A 61 -4.82 22.04 1.99
N ASN A 62 -4.61 20.92 1.29
CA ASN A 62 -5.63 20.37 0.39
C ASN A 62 -6.82 19.85 1.19
N GLU A 63 -7.97 20.51 1.04
CA GLU A 63 -9.16 20.24 1.85
C GLU A 63 -9.71 18.81 1.65
N LEU A 64 -9.75 18.31 0.40
CA LEU A 64 -10.22 16.96 0.11
C LEU A 64 -9.34 15.92 0.77
N THR A 65 -8.02 16.03 0.60
CA THR A 65 -7.05 15.10 1.17
C THR A 65 -7.19 15.00 2.68
N PHE A 66 -7.21 16.14 3.37
CA PHE A 66 -7.29 16.12 4.83
C PHE A 66 -8.67 15.72 5.37
N LYS A 67 -9.77 15.91 4.61
CA LYS A 67 -11.07 15.32 4.95
C LYS A 67 -11.03 13.80 4.85
N LEU A 68 -10.43 13.24 3.78
CA LEU A 68 -10.30 11.80 3.61
C LEU A 68 -9.39 11.19 4.69
N LEU A 69 -8.25 11.81 4.98
CA LEU A 69 -7.35 11.36 6.04
C LEU A 69 -7.99 11.45 7.43
N ALA A 70 -8.85 12.46 7.69
CA ALA A 70 -9.55 12.59 8.96
C ALA A 70 -10.40 11.35 9.27
N HIS A 71 -11.08 10.76 8.29
CA HIS A 71 -11.84 9.53 8.51
C HIS A 71 -10.96 8.33 8.91
N ILE A 72 -9.70 8.29 8.46
CA ILE A 72 -8.71 7.28 8.87
C ILE A 72 -8.28 7.56 10.31
N PHE A 73 -7.95 8.82 10.64
CA PHE A 73 -7.51 9.20 11.98
C PHE A 73 -8.60 9.02 13.04
N GLU A 74 -9.84 9.38 12.72
CA GLU A 74 -11.03 9.21 13.60
C GLU A 74 -11.31 7.74 13.93
N ARG A 75 -10.89 6.82 13.08
CA ARG A 75 -10.97 5.37 13.30
C ARG A 75 -9.74 4.77 14.00
N GLY A 76 -8.86 5.63 14.49
CA GLY A 76 -7.65 5.22 15.22
C GLY A 76 -6.44 4.91 14.35
N GLY A 77 -6.54 5.04 13.03
CA GLY A 77 -5.41 4.87 12.11
C GLY A 77 -4.36 5.96 12.30
N GLN A 78 -3.09 5.58 12.23
CA GLN A 78 -1.95 6.49 12.35
C GLN A 78 -0.93 6.19 11.24
N PRO A 79 -1.33 6.29 9.96
CA PRO A 79 -0.44 5.94 8.85
C PRO A 79 0.84 6.78 8.89
N ALA A 80 1.97 6.13 8.70
CA ALA A 80 3.21 6.84 8.41
C ALA A 80 3.21 7.28 6.93
N ILE A 81 3.93 8.35 6.63
CA ILE A 81 4.02 8.90 5.29
C ILE A 81 5.45 8.77 4.78
N ARG A 82 5.60 8.22 3.60
CA ARG A 82 6.84 8.15 2.84
C ARG A 82 6.73 9.08 1.63
N PRO A 83 7.23 10.32 1.69
CA PRO A 83 7.41 11.14 0.50
C PRO A 83 8.53 10.55 -0.35
N GLY A 84 8.22 9.59 -1.19
CA GLY A 84 9.18 8.78 -1.94
C GLY A 84 8.56 8.22 -3.22
N GLY A 85 9.40 7.66 -4.06
CA GLY A 85 9.09 7.17 -5.39
C GLY A 85 10.15 7.65 -6.39
N ILE A 86 9.95 7.36 -7.67
CA ILE A 86 10.96 7.63 -8.71
C ILE A 86 11.34 9.12 -8.82
N THR A 87 10.41 10.05 -8.53
CA THR A 87 10.70 11.49 -8.61
C THR A 87 11.61 11.98 -7.48
N MET A 88 11.79 11.19 -6.41
CA MET A 88 12.75 11.49 -5.35
C MET A 88 14.18 11.53 -5.89
N ASP A 89 14.55 10.63 -6.78
CA ASP A 89 15.90 10.52 -7.32
C ASP A 89 16.31 11.66 -8.26
N SER A 90 15.37 12.54 -8.58
CA SER A 90 15.61 13.78 -9.32
C SER A 90 15.29 15.04 -8.51
N MET A 91 14.91 14.90 -7.22
CA MET A 91 14.57 16.04 -6.36
C MET A 91 15.82 16.71 -5.80
N ILE A 92 15.80 18.06 -5.73
CA ILE A 92 16.83 18.86 -5.07
C ILE A 92 16.17 19.84 -4.09
N PHE A 93 16.89 20.17 -3.01
CA PHE A 93 16.48 21.21 -2.08
C PHE A 93 17.17 22.54 -2.44
N ASP A 94 16.38 23.61 -2.56
CA ASP A 94 16.86 24.98 -2.68
C ASP A 94 16.19 25.83 -1.58
N PRO A 95 16.98 26.38 -0.63
CA PRO A 95 16.43 27.17 0.47
C PRO A 95 15.74 28.46 0.00
N SER A 96 15.93 28.90 -1.23
CA SER A 96 15.30 30.07 -1.82
C SER A 96 14.02 29.74 -2.60
N ALA A 97 13.74 28.46 -2.87
CA ALA A 97 12.55 28.03 -3.60
C ALA A 97 11.28 28.15 -2.74
N GLY A 98 10.16 28.47 -3.40
CA GLY A 98 8.83 28.41 -2.79
C GLY A 98 8.19 27.01 -2.90
N ASP A 99 7.03 26.92 -3.54
CA ASP A 99 6.37 25.66 -3.87
C ASP A 99 7.21 24.84 -4.88
N PRO A 100 7.05 23.50 -4.91
CA PRO A 100 7.81 22.66 -5.81
C PRO A 100 7.71 23.08 -7.28
N VAL A 101 8.87 23.22 -7.92
CA VAL A 101 8.98 23.50 -9.36
C VAL A 101 9.41 22.23 -10.07
N ARG A 102 8.61 21.81 -11.04
CA ARG A 102 8.86 20.60 -11.83
C ARG A 102 9.41 20.95 -13.19
N THR A 103 10.49 20.30 -13.59
CA THR A 103 10.95 20.31 -14.98
C THR A 103 10.42 19.06 -15.66
N ILE A 104 9.66 19.27 -16.74
CA ILE A 104 9.05 18.20 -17.52
C ILE A 104 9.95 17.88 -18.72
N SER A 105 10.20 16.60 -18.99
CA SER A 105 10.92 16.15 -20.18
C SER A 105 10.07 16.34 -21.45
N GLU A 106 10.72 16.28 -22.63
CA GLU A 106 10.02 16.29 -23.94
C GLU A 106 9.04 15.12 -24.08
N GLU A 107 9.27 14.02 -23.36
CA GLU A 107 8.40 12.85 -23.35
C GLU A 107 7.22 12.99 -22.38
N GLY A 108 7.14 14.09 -21.63
CA GLY A 108 6.03 14.40 -20.72
C GLY A 108 6.19 13.84 -19.30
N GLY A 109 7.33 13.25 -18.96
CA GLY A 109 7.67 12.82 -17.62
C GLY A 109 8.38 13.89 -16.79
N VAL A 110 8.23 13.87 -15.47
CA VAL A 110 8.98 14.73 -14.56
C VAL A 110 10.40 14.20 -14.43
N TYR A 111 11.40 15.03 -14.77
CA TYR A 111 12.79 14.60 -14.61
C TYR A 111 13.57 15.39 -13.56
N ARG A 112 13.02 16.51 -13.07
CA ARG A 112 13.57 17.26 -11.94
C ARG A 112 12.48 17.97 -11.15
N THR A 113 12.60 17.88 -9.82
CA THR A 113 11.78 18.66 -8.89
C THR A 113 12.70 19.45 -7.96
N THR A 114 12.47 20.77 -7.87
CA THR A 114 13.13 21.64 -6.89
C THR A 114 12.14 21.95 -5.78
N VAL A 115 12.51 21.68 -4.54
CA VAL A 115 11.68 21.96 -3.35
C VAL A 115 12.39 22.93 -2.44
N GLY A 116 11.60 23.77 -1.76
CA GLY A 116 12.09 24.71 -0.74
C GLY A 116 11.58 24.40 0.65
N PRO A 117 11.77 25.34 1.61
CA PRO A 117 11.29 25.21 2.99
C PRO A 117 9.81 24.85 3.09
N ALA A 118 8.96 25.46 2.27
CA ALA A 118 7.50 25.25 2.28
C ALA A 118 7.10 23.77 2.08
N TYR A 119 7.92 22.98 1.38
CA TYR A 119 7.70 21.54 1.21
C TYR A 119 7.74 20.82 2.57
N TYR A 120 8.79 21.02 3.35
CA TYR A 120 8.91 20.39 4.67
C TYR A 120 7.97 21.01 5.70
N GLU A 121 7.74 22.33 5.66
CA GLU A 121 6.81 23.03 6.56
C GLU A 121 5.37 22.48 6.42
N SER A 122 4.95 22.08 5.21
CA SER A 122 3.62 21.52 4.96
C SER A 122 3.38 20.17 5.65
N TRP A 123 4.43 19.45 6.07
CA TRP A 123 4.27 18.23 6.87
C TRP A 123 3.59 18.51 8.22
N SER A 124 3.64 19.76 8.69
CA SER A 124 2.93 20.20 9.92
C SER A 124 1.40 20.22 9.77
N ASN A 125 0.85 20.07 8.56
CA ASN A 125 -0.59 19.91 8.36
C ASN A 125 -1.14 18.57 8.88
N PHE A 126 -0.28 17.58 9.04
CA PHE A 126 -0.65 16.30 9.64
C PHE A 126 -0.69 16.39 11.18
N PRO A 127 -1.47 15.55 11.86
CA PRO A 127 -1.41 15.40 13.32
C PRO A 127 0.02 15.14 13.82
N ASP A 128 0.36 15.59 15.05
CA ASP A 128 1.73 15.52 15.58
C ASP A 128 2.29 14.10 15.74
N ASN A 129 1.42 13.12 15.91
CA ASN A 129 1.78 11.71 16.05
C ASN A 129 2.10 11.04 14.71
N ILE A 130 1.76 11.64 13.57
CA ILE A 130 2.09 11.10 12.25
C ILE A 130 3.58 11.23 11.99
N LYS A 131 4.19 10.11 11.56
CA LYS A 131 5.62 9.99 11.30
C LYS A 131 5.91 9.91 9.81
N PHE A 132 7.10 10.36 9.46
CA PHE A 132 7.59 10.40 8.09
C PHE A 132 8.85 9.54 7.93
N VAL A 133 8.96 8.93 6.76
CA VAL A 133 10.22 8.40 6.24
C VAL A 133 10.76 9.45 5.29
N SER A 134 11.82 10.16 5.69
CA SER A 134 12.42 11.20 4.85
C SER A 134 13.31 10.53 3.79
N THR A 135 12.84 10.48 2.55
CA THR A 135 13.59 9.91 1.44
C THR A 135 14.55 10.95 0.86
N LEU A 136 15.74 10.50 0.47
CA LEU A 136 16.85 11.34 0.04
C LEU A 136 17.30 10.94 -1.35
N ASN A 137 17.63 11.93 -2.18
CA ASN A 137 18.07 11.71 -3.55
C ASN A 137 19.40 10.95 -3.61
N PHE A 138 19.38 9.77 -4.19
CA PHE A 138 20.57 8.97 -4.48
C PHE A 138 20.82 8.87 -5.99
N GLY A 139 19.79 9.12 -6.80
CA GLY A 139 19.82 9.01 -8.26
C GLY A 139 20.77 9.99 -8.94
N ASN A 140 20.91 11.20 -8.40
CA ASN A 140 21.82 12.22 -8.97
C ASN A 140 23.31 11.98 -8.68
N ASP A 141 23.66 10.93 -7.92
CA ASP A 141 25.04 10.61 -7.51
C ASP A 141 25.79 11.82 -6.87
N SER A 142 25.09 12.56 -6.02
CA SER A 142 25.61 13.74 -5.33
C SER A 142 25.29 13.69 -3.84
N LEU A 143 26.31 13.41 -3.01
CA LEU A 143 26.20 13.37 -1.57
C LEU A 143 25.71 14.73 -1.00
N ASP A 144 26.15 15.84 -1.58
CA ASP A 144 25.73 17.17 -1.12
C ASP A 144 24.22 17.36 -1.28
N ILE A 145 23.62 16.89 -2.37
CA ILE A 145 22.17 16.95 -2.59
C ILE A 145 21.44 16.13 -1.52
N ALA A 146 21.84 14.90 -1.28
CA ALA A 146 21.23 14.03 -0.29
C ALA A 146 21.35 14.60 1.14
N ARG A 147 22.56 15.08 1.48
CA ARG A 147 22.86 15.73 2.78
C ARG A 147 22.01 16.99 3.00
N ASP A 148 21.93 17.87 2.01
CA ASP A 148 21.17 19.12 2.12
C ASP A 148 19.67 18.85 2.29
N MET A 149 19.13 17.81 1.66
CA MET A 149 17.76 17.35 1.88
C MET A 149 17.56 16.82 3.30
N ALA A 150 18.49 16.00 3.82
CA ALA A 150 18.43 15.49 5.18
C ALA A 150 18.46 16.62 6.22
N VAL A 151 19.43 17.55 6.09
CA VAL A 151 19.55 18.72 6.96
C VAL A 151 18.29 19.59 6.92
N ALA A 152 17.71 19.80 5.73
CA ALA A 152 16.47 20.55 5.59
C ALA A 152 15.31 19.83 6.29
N SER A 153 15.12 18.53 6.04
CA SER A 153 14.03 17.77 6.66
C SER A 153 14.12 17.80 8.20
N VAL A 154 15.31 17.62 8.77
CA VAL A 154 15.53 17.70 10.23
C VAL A 154 15.27 19.11 10.75
N LYS A 155 15.78 20.13 10.08
CA LYS A 155 15.58 21.53 10.47
C LYS A 155 14.10 21.90 10.61
N TYR A 156 13.26 21.42 9.70
CA TYR A 156 11.84 21.80 9.68
C TYR A 156 10.93 20.79 10.38
N GLN A 157 11.30 19.49 10.46
CA GLN A 157 10.40 18.41 10.89
C GLN A 157 11.06 17.36 11.79
N GLN A 158 12.13 17.69 12.51
CA GLN A 158 12.90 16.79 13.37
C GLN A 158 12.06 15.74 14.13
N ASN A 159 11.01 16.18 14.83
CA ASN A 159 10.18 15.33 15.68
C ASN A 159 9.25 14.38 14.90
N ARG A 160 9.09 14.60 13.60
CA ARG A 160 8.23 13.79 12.75
C ARG A 160 8.98 12.74 11.96
N ILE A 161 10.30 12.87 11.80
CA ILE A 161 11.11 11.92 11.05
C ILE A 161 11.32 10.67 11.89
N ALA A 162 10.82 9.53 11.40
CA ALA A 162 11.06 8.22 12.00
C ALA A 162 12.34 7.58 11.44
N TYR A 163 12.54 7.69 10.12
CA TYR A 163 13.64 7.08 9.39
C TYR A 163 14.09 7.96 8.23
N PHE A 164 15.33 7.76 7.80
CA PHE A 164 15.80 8.15 6.48
C PHE A 164 15.78 6.96 5.52
N GLU A 165 15.60 7.24 4.25
CA GLU A 165 15.72 6.30 3.15
C GLU A 165 16.59 6.93 2.05
N LEU A 166 17.62 6.22 1.58
CA LEU A 166 18.56 6.74 0.60
C LEU A 166 18.28 6.11 -0.77
N GLY A 167 17.71 6.90 -1.68
CA GLY A 167 17.36 6.50 -3.03
C GLY A 167 16.04 5.73 -3.13
N ASN A 168 15.63 5.48 -4.36
CA ASN A 168 14.45 4.72 -4.73
C ASN A 168 14.81 3.74 -5.85
N GLU A 169 14.59 2.44 -5.63
CA GLU A 169 14.79 1.40 -6.65
C GLU A 169 16.18 1.43 -7.33
N ALA A 170 17.23 1.49 -6.51
CA ALA A 170 18.60 1.60 -6.99
C ALA A 170 19.02 0.46 -7.94
N ASN A 171 18.31 -0.69 -7.90
CA ASN A 171 18.51 -1.76 -8.88
C ASN A 171 18.14 -1.34 -10.32
N ASN A 172 17.39 -0.27 -10.52
CA ASN A 172 17.04 0.30 -11.82
C ASN A 172 17.95 1.47 -12.24
N TYR A 173 18.97 1.82 -11.45
CA TYR A 173 19.91 2.88 -11.81
C TYR A 173 20.87 2.42 -12.94
N PRO A 174 21.54 3.38 -13.63
CA PRO A 174 22.53 3.03 -14.64
C PRO A 174 23.58 2.05 -14.12
N SER A 175 23.76 0.95 -14.82
CA SER A 175 24.62 -0.17 -14.42
C SER A 175 26.09 0.21 -14.20
N GLU A 176 26.54 1.27 -14.87
CA GLU A 176 27.92 1.76 -14.81
C GLU A 176 28.27 2.35 -13.42
N ARG A 177 27.27 2.80 -12.66
CA ARG A 177 27.52 3.49 -11.38
C ARG A 177 28.30 2.65 -10.38
N TRP A 178 28.01 1.33 -10.30
CA TRP A 178 28.69 0.41 -9.40
C TRP A 178 29.28 -0.79 -10.14
N ASP A 179 29.37 -0.75 -11.47
CA ASP A 179 29.75 -1.91 -12.31
C ASP A 179 28.93 -3.18 -11.95
N ASN A 180 27.66 -3.01 -11.61
CA ASN A 180 26.76 -4.05 -11.11
C ASN A 180 27.28 -4.78 -9.84
N SER A 181 28.13 -4.15 -9.03
CA SER A 181 28.64 -4.74 -7.77
C SER A 181 27.82 -4.30 -6.57
N THR A 182 27.21 -5.26 -5.88
CA THR A 182 26.53 -5.07 -4.60
C THR A 182 27.47 -4.50 -3.54
N GLU A 183 28.74 -4.92 -3.51
CA GLU A 183 29.72 -4.43 -2.54
C GLU A 183 30.05 -2.96 -2.77
N LYS A 184 30.17 -2.50 -4.02
CA LYS A 184 30.39 -1.08 -4.33
C LYS A 184 29.18 -0.22 -3.95
N TYR A 185 27.97 -0.73 -4.19
CA TYR A 185 26.74 -0.09 -3.71
C TYR A 185 26.77 0.06 -2.19
N VAL A 186 27.07 -1.04 -1.46
CA VAL A 186 27.12 -1.04 0.01
C VAL A 186 28.14 -0.04 0.52
N GLN A 187 29.35 0.01 -0.07
CA GLN A 187 30.39 0.99 0.32
C GLN A 187 29.92 2.43 0.13
N GLN A 188 29.29 2.76 -0.99
CA GLN A 188 28.79 4.11 -1.23
C GLN A 188 27.65 4.45 -0.28
N TRP A 189 26.69 3.51 -0.10
CA TRP A 189 25.56 3.69 0.79
C TRP A 189 26.01 3.97 2.22
N GLN A 190 26.93 3.16 2.77
CA GLN A 190 27.47 3.35 4.12
C GLN A 190 28.22 4.67 4.29
N ASN A 191 29.07 5.03 3.33
CA ASN A 191 29.78 6.30 3.36
C ASN A 191 28.82 7.52 3.35
N TRP A 192 27.73 7.43 2.59
CA TRP A 192 26.77 8.53 2.52
C TRP A 192 25.91 8.61 3.79
N THR A 193 25.43 7.47 4.29
CA THR A 193 24.63 7.43 5.52
C THR A 193 25.43 7.93 6.73
N GLU A 194 26.71 7.54 6.88
CA GLU A 194 27.62 8.04 7.91
C GLU A 194 27.78 9.57 7.81
N THR A 195 28.09 10.09 6.62
CA THR A 195 28.28 11.52 6.41
C THR A 195 27.00 12.33 6.67
N ILE A 196 25.83 11.77 6.31
CA ILE A 196 24.54 12.43 6.56
C ILE A 196 24.23 12.39 8.07
N ASP A 197 24.44 11.25 8.73
CA ASP A 197 24.24 11.13 10.18
C ASP A 197 25.10 12.13 10.95
N GLU A 198 26.38 12.31 10.55
CA GLU A 198 27.24 13.35 11.13
C GLU A 198 26.69 14.77 10.93
N ALA A 199 26.14 15.05 9.74
CA ALA A 199 25.60 16.38 9.42
C ALA A 199 24.34 16.73 10.23
N VAL A 200 23.56 15.74 10.68
CA VAL A 200 22.32 15.92 11.46
C VAL A 200 22.47 15.52 12.95
N ALA A 201 23.64 15.11 13.39
CA ALA A 201 23.90 14.50 14.71
C ALA A 201 23.43 15.32 15.92
N ASN A 202 23.39 16.65 15.81
CA ASN A 202 22.94 17.51 16.89
C ASN A 202 21.43 17.46 17.13
N ASP A 203 20.68 17.10 16.11
CA ASP A 203 19.22 17.24 16.06
C ASP A 203 18.51 15.91 15.80
N TYR A 204 19.24 14.87 15.36
CA TYR A 204 18.67 13.58 15.01
C TYR A 204 19.59 12.42 15.44
N SER A 205 19.03 11.32 15.93
CA SER A 205 19.81 10.17 16.39
C SER A 205 20.26 9.27 15.24
N HIS A 206 21.51 8.77 15.32
CA HIS A 206 22.07 7.80 14.36
C HIS A 206 21.27 6.49 14.23
N GLY A 207 21.50 5.74 13.15
CA GLY A 207 21.03 4.36 12.99
C GLY A 207 19.55 4.23 12.70
N ARG A 208 18.95 5.19 12.03
CA ARG A 208 17.52 5.16 11.65
C ARG A 208 17.33 5.11 10.14
N TRP A 209 17.97 4.13 9.51
CA TRP A 209 17.94 4.00 8.06
C TRP A 209 17.04 2.87 7.58
N TRP A 210 16.34 3.14 6.48
CA TRP A 210 15.82 2.12 5.59
C TRP A 210 16.87 1.78 4.55
N ALA A 211 17.10 0.49 4.34
CA ALA A 211 17.98 -0.03 3.29
C ALA A 211 17.17 -0.81 2.25
N SER A 212 17.74 -0.97 1.08
CA SER A 212 17.18 -1.65 -0.08
C SER A 212 16.24 -0.76 -0.90
N SER A 213 14.94 -0.71 -0.59
CA SER A 213 13.92 -0.02 -1.39
C SER A 213 13.95 -0.42 -2.87
N ALA A 214 14.13 -1.73 -3.09
CA ALA A 214 14.33 -2.33 -4.39
C ALA A 214 13.05 -2.94 -4.95
N THR A 215 12.91 -2.92 -6.27
CA THR A 215 11.88 -3.70 -6.97
C THR A 215 12.22 -5.19 -6.95
N THR A 216 11.24 -6.01 -7.37
CA THR A 216 11.44 -7.43 -7.63
C THR A 216 11.95 -7.71 -9.05
N ASP A 217 12.12 -6.69 -9.88
CA ASP A 217 12.59 -6.85 -11.25
C ASP A 217 13.99 -7.49 -11.28
N ASN A 218 14.18 -8.39 -12.21
CA ASN A 218 15.46 -9.10 -12.38
C ASN A 218 16.46 -8.20 -13.12
N THR A 219 17.18 -7.38 -12.37
CA THR A 219 18.20 -6.45 -12.85
C THR A 219 19.61 -6.98 -12.59
N SER A 220 20.62 -6.38 -13.22
CA SER A 220 22.02 -6.79 -13.06
C SER A 220 22.59 -6.41 -11.68
N LEU A 221 22.10 -5.34 -11.06
CA LEU A 221 22.49 -4.92 -9.73
C LEU A 221 21.55 -5.54 -8.68
N HIS A 222 22.12 -6.30 -7.75
CA HIS A 222 21.41 -6.99 -6.70
C HIS A 222 21.46 -6.18 -5.39
N VAL A 223 20.37 -5.54 -5.02
CA VAL A 223 20.27 -4.69 -3.82
C VAL A 223 19.04 -5.00 -2.96
N ARG A 224 18.51 -6.21 -3.09
CA ARG A 224 17.47 -6.70 -2.18
C ARG A 224 18.09 -7.15 -0.83
N PRO A 225 17.34 -7.24 0.26
CA PRO A 225 17.86 -7.65 1.57
C PRO A 225 18.65 -8.97 1.54
N VAL A 226 18.19 -9.93 0.75
CA VAL A 226 18.86 -11.24 0.57
C VAL A 226 20.28 -11.10 0.00
N ASP A 227 20.55 -10.04 -0.76
CA ASP A 227 21.86 -9.75 -1.35
C ASP A 227 22.68 -8.81 -0.45
N LEU A 228 22.02 -7.76 0.10
CA LEU A 228 22.68 -6.70 0.87
C LEU A 228 23.19 -7.16 2.24
N ILE A 229 22.45 -8.05 2.93
CA ILE A 229 22.84 -8.52 4.26
C ILE A 229 24.16 -9.30 4.19
N PRO A 230 24.36 -10.27 3.29
CA PRO A 230 25.65 -10.94 3.12
C PRO A 230 26.77 -9.99 2.68
N ALA A 231 26.46 -8.94 1.91
CA ALA A 231 27.41 -7.91 1.49
C ALA A 231 27.79 -6.92 2.61
N GLY A 232 27.17 -7.04 3.79
CA GLY A 232 27.55 -6.27 4.98
C GLY A 232 26.92 -4.89 5.09
N ILE A 233 25.77 -4.64 4.49
CA ILE A 233 25.08 -3.33 4.54
C ILE A 233 24.87 -2.82 5.98
N ASP A 234 24.64 -3.71 6.92
CA ASP A 234 24.40 -3.39 8.34
C ASP A 234 25.66 -3.61 9.22
N SER A 235 26.86 -3.63 8.66
CA SER A 235 28.08 -3.84 9.44
C SER A 235 28.36 -2.71 10.46
N THR A 236 27.79 -1.52 10.26
CA THR A 236 27.83 -0.37 11.16
C THR A 236 26.70 -0.39 12.20
N GLY A 237 25.65 -1.18 11.99
CA GLY A 237 24.46 -1.24 12.86
C GLY A 237 23.41 -0.19 12.57
N ASP A 238 23.51 0.56 11.48
CA ASP A 238 22.67 1.71 11.16
C ASP A 238 21.34 1.34 10.48
N VAL A 239 21.24 0.14 9.92
CA VAL A 239 19.99 -0.32 9.29
C VAL A 239 18.97 -0.69 10.35
N SER A 240 17.85 0.01 10.37
CA SER A 240 16.70 -0.29 11.23
C SER A 240 15.64 -1.14 10.53
N VAL A 241 15.43 -0.92 9.24
CA VAL A 241 14.36 -1.51 8.45
C VAL A 241 14.86 -1.83 7.04
N PHE A 242 14.45 -2.96 6.50
CA PHE A 242 14.60 -3.26 5.08
C PHE A 242 13.29 -3.02 4.34
N SER A 243 13.36 -2.29 3.24
CA SER A 243 12.23 -1.91 2.38
C SER A 243 12.30 -2.70 1.07
N ILE A 244 11.15 -3.23 0.63
CA ILE A 244 10.99 -3.94 -0.64
C ILE A 244 9.76 -3.37 -1.32
N HIS A 245 9.76 -3.25 -2.64
CA HIS A 245 8.60 -2.78 -3.41
C HIS A 245 7.83 -3.97 -3.99
N PHE A 246 6.50 -3.85 -4.04
CA PHE A 246 5.60 -4.92 -4.48
C PHE A 246 4.74 -4.46 -5.65
N TYR A 247 5.06 -4.96 -6.85
CA TYR A 247 4.27 -4.74 -8.07
C TYR A 247 4.22 -6.02 -8.91
N ALA A 248 3.16 -6.81 -8.73
CA ALA A 248 2.98 -8.07 -9.48
C ALA A 248 2.68 -7.83 -10.97
N PHE A 249 2.07 -6.69 -11.32
CA PHE A 249 1.69 -6.32 -12.68
C PHE A 249 2.29 -4.96 -13.07
N ALA A 250 2.36 -4.66 -14.38
CA ALA A 250 2.84 -3.38 -14.90
C ALA A 250 2.21 -3.08 -16.26
N THR A 251 1.92 -1.81 -16.55
CA THR A 251 1.44 -1.38 -17.88
C THR A 251 2.56 -1.00 -18.84
N CYS A 252 3.76 -0.73 -18.35
CA CYS A 252 4.94 -0.40 -19.15
C CYS A 252 5.74 -1.63 -19.63
N ASP A 253 5.35 -2.83 -19.23
CA ASP A 253 5.88 -4.11 -19.73
C ASP A 253 4.77 -4.86 -20.48
N PRO A 254 4.94 -5.21 -21.78
CA PRO A 254 3.87 -5.80 -22.59
C PRO A 254 3.35 -7.15 -22.06
N GLU A 255 4.21 -8.00 -21.48
CA GLU A 255 3.79 -9.29 -20.94
C GLU A 255 3.00 -9.11 -19.65
N ARG A 256 3.45 -8.23 -18.78
CA ARG A 256 2.78 -7.89 -17.51
C ARG A 256 1.49 -7.11 -17.76
N ALA A 257 1.47 -6.22 -18.78
CA ALA A 257 0.28 -5.46 -19.18
C ALA A 257 -0.85 -6.37 -19.68
N ALA A 258 -0.52 -7.42 -20.45
CA ALA A 258 -1.51 -8.38 -20.92
C ALA A 258 -2.19 -9.16 -19.78
N LYS A 259 -1.55 -9.23 -18.62
CA LYS A 259 -2.07 -9.88 -17.41
C LYS A 259 -2.77 -8.92 -16.45
N ALA A 260 -2.68 -7.61 -16.68
CA ALA A 260 -3.25 -6.56 -15.81
C ALA A 260 -4.77 -6.45 -16.00
N THR A 261 -5.52 -7.43 -15.54
CA THR A 261 -6.99 -7.54 -15.68
C THR A 261 -7.64 -7.76 -14.31
N ILE A 262 -8.93 -7.41 -14.17
CA ILE A 262 -9.66 -7.61 -12.91
C ILE A 262 -9.57 -9.05 -12.41
N PRO A 263 -9.83 -10.12 -13.21
CA PRO A 263 -9.71 -11.47 -12.70
C PRO A 263 -8.31 -11.83 -12.19
N ASN A 264 -7.27 -11.31 -12.82
CA ASN A 264 -5.90 -11.65 -12.43
C ASN A 264 -5.45 -10.89 -11.17
N ILE A 265 -5.80 -9.60 -11.02
CA ILE A 265 -5.47 -8.88 -9.78
C ILE A 265 -6.25 -9.43 -8.57
N LEU A 266 -7.39 -10.07 -8.79
CA LEU A 266 -8.19 -10.72 -7.75
C LEU A 266 -7.88 -12.22 -7.59
N ASN A 267 -6.81 -12.72 -8.20
CA ASN A 267 -6.37 -14.10 -7.98
C ASN A 267 -5.49 -14.18 -6.72
N HIS A 268 -6.09 -14.54 -5.60
CA HIS A 268 -5.43 -14.69 -4.31
C HIS A 268 -4.23 -15.64 -4.35
N THR A 269 -4.38 -16.80 -5.01
CA THR A 269 -3.32 -17.81 -5.11
C THR A 269 -2.08 -17.25 -5.83
N ASP A 270 -2.28 -16.52 -6.93
CA ASP A 270 -1.18 -15.90 -7.66
C ASP A 270 -0.50 -14.78 -6.85
N LEU A 271 -1.28 -13.97 -6.08
CA LEU A 271 -0.74 -12.94 -5.20
C LEU A 271 0.06 -13.51 -4.03
N VAL A 272 -0.42 -14.60 -3.43
CA VAL A 272 0.30 -15.36 -2.39
C VAL A 272 1.59 -15.95 -2.97
N THR A 273 1.52 -16.56 -4.15
CA THR A 273 2.70 -17.12 -4.83
C THR A 273 3.74 -16.04 -5.11
N TYR A 274 3.32 -14.89 -5.65
CA TYR A 274 4.21 -13.76 -5.88
C TYR A 274 4.85 -13.25 -4.58
N ALA A 275 4.08 -13.12 -3.51
CA ALA A 275 4.60 -12.73 -2.20
C ALA A 275 5.63 -13.74 -1.66
N ASP A 276 5.39 -15.04 -1.84
CA ASP A 276 6.28 -16.09 -1.32
C ASP A 276 7.55 -16.27 -2.15
N GLU A 277 7.48 -16.09 -3.47
CA GLU A 277 8.60 -16.31 -4.37
C GLU A 277 9.47 -15.06 -4.53
N GLU A 278 8.86 -13.87 -4.65
CA GLU A 278 9.59 -12.65 -4.99
C GLU A 278 9.89 -11.75 -3.77
N ILE A 279 9.02 -11.74 -2.77
CA ILE A 279 9.14 -10.84 -1.61
C ILE A 279 9.75 -11.55 -0.39
N TYR A 280 9.16 -12.68 -0.02
CA TYR A 280 9.46 -13.33 1.26
C TYR A 280 10.90 -13.82 1.43
N PRO A 281 11.65 -14.25 0.42
CA PRO A 281 13.07 -14.58 0.59
C PRO A 281 13.88 -13.40 1.17
N SER A 282 13.63 -12.18 0.68
CA SER A 282 14.27 -10.96 1.18
C SER A 282 13.72 -10.54 2.55
N ALA A 283 12.41 -10.65 2.76
CA ALA A 283 11.78 -10.41 4.06
C ALA A 283 12.33 -11.36 5.14
N LYS A 284 12.47 -12.64 4.79
CA LYS A 284 13.06 -13.65 5.69
C LYS A 284 14.51 -13.34 6.03
N ALA A 285 15.32 -12.93 5.07
CA ALA A 285 16.70 -12.53 5.32
C ALA A 285 16.77 -11.36 6.33
N ALA A 286 15.89 -10.36 6.22
CA ALA A 286 15.79 -9.26 7.19
C ALA A 286 15.39 -9.77 8.58
N LEU A 287 14.37 -10.63 8.67
CA LEU A 287 13.89 -11.20 9.94
C LEU A 287 14.98 -12.08 10.60
N ASP A 288 15.68 -12.91 9.84
CA ASP A 288 16.78 -13.75 10.33
C ASP A 288 17.95 -12.91 10.85
N ALA A 289 18.16 -11.71 10.30
CA ALA A 289 19.13 -10.72 10.79
C ALA A 289 18.61 -9.91 12.01
N GLY A 290 17.41 -10.20 12.51
CA GLY A 290 16.79 -9.49 13.63
C GLY A 290 16.29 -8.09 13.28
N LYS A 291 16.08 -7.80 11.99
CA LYS A 291 15.63 -6.51 11.49
C LYS A 291 14.15 -6.54 11.13
N LYS A 292 13.53 -5.36 11.12
CA LYS A 292 12.19 -5.16 10.57
C LYS A 292 12.26 -5.14 9.05
N TRP A 293 11.13 -5.48 8.43
CA TRP A 293 10.94 -5.26 7.00
C TRP A 293 9.59 -4.64 6.72
N VAL A 294 9.48 -3.96 5.61
CA VAL A 294 8.28 -3.26 5.14
C VAL A 294 8.11 -3.47 3.63
N ILE A 295 6.87 -3.36 3.17
CA ILE A 295 6.64 -3.00 1.78
C ILE A 295 6.66 -1.48 1.70
N GLY A 296 7.81 -0.90 1.31
CA GLY A 296 8.02 0.56 1.28
C GLY A 296 7.24 1.25 0.18
N GLU A 297 6.90 0.51 -0.86
CA GLU A 297 6.07 0.98 -1.96
C GLU A 297 5.31 -0.18 -2.60
N PHE A 298 4.01 -0.03 -2.82
CA PHE A 298 3.23 -1.02 -3.57
C PHE A 298 1.97 -0.41 -4.17
N ASN A 299 1.53 -0.99 -5.27
CA ASN A 299 0.18 -0.84 -5.79
C ASN A 299 -0.14 -2.01 -6.74
N SER A 300 -1.37 -2.09 -7.26
CA SER A 300 -1.82 -3.23 -8.06
C SER A 300 -1.02 -3.42 -9.36
N ILE A 301 -0.79 -2.32 -10.07
CA ILE A 301 -0.20 -2.35 -11.42
C ILE A 301 0.79 -1.20 -11.53
N ALA A 302 2.08 -1.50 -11.66
CA ALA A 302 3.14 -0.51 -11.84
C ALA A 302 2.89 0.38 -13.07
N CYS A 303 3.60 1.50 -13.15
CA CYS A 303 3.48 2.49 -14.22
C CYS A 303 2.08 3.13 -14.25
N SER A 304 1.60 3.53 -13.05
CA SER A 304 0.39 4.34 -12.82
C SER A 304 -0.95 3.63 -13.00
N GLY A 305 -0.95 2.30 -12.89
CA GLY A 305 -2.18 1.51 -12.93
C GLY A 305 -2.72 1.26 -14.34
N ALA A 306 -3.82 0.52 -14.42
CA ALA A 306 -4.56 0.26 -15.65
C ALA A 306 -5.99 0.82 -15.53
N PRO A 307 -6.43 1.66 -16.51
CA PRO A 307 -7.81 2.15 -16.54
C PRO A 307 -8.83 1.00 -16.60
N ASN A 308 -9.96 1.18 -15.95
CA ASN A 308 -11.04 0.18 -15.81
C ASN A 308 -10.60 -1.11 -15.07
N VAL A 309 -9.48 -1.05 -14.37
CA VAL A 309 -8.98 -2.10 -13.47
C VAL A 309 -8.61 -1.46 -12.13
N SER A 310 -7.57 -0.61 -12.13
CA SER A 310 -7.05 0.01 -10.91
C SER A 310 -7.95 1.13 -10.35
N ASP A 311 -8.85 1.69 -11.16
CA ASP A 311 -9.82 2.74 -10.78
C ASP A 311 -11.23 2.17 -10.51
N THR A 312 -11.33 0.87 -10.22
CA THR A 312 -12.59 0.18 -9.95
C THR A 312 -12.63 -0.40 -8.53
N PHE A 313 -13.78 -0.95 -8.13
CA PHE A 313 -13.94 -1.61 -6.83
C PHE A 313 -13.03 -2.85 -6.68
N ALA A 314 -12.62 -3.49 -7.78
CA ALA A 314 -11.62 -4.56 -7.74
C ALA A 314 -10.34 -4.12 -7.01
N GLN A 315 -9.90 -2.89 -7.21
CA GLN A 315 -8.73 -2.32 -6.52
C GLN A 315 -8.92 -2.29 -4.99
N ALA A 316 -10.12 -2.00 -4.50
CA ALA A 316 -10.39 -1.99 -3.06
C ALA A 316 -10.20 -3.39 -2.43
N LEU A 317 -10.73 -4.43 -3.10
CA LEU A 317 -10.56 -5.82 -2.67
C LEU A 317 -9.10 -6.25 -2.70
N TRP A 318 -8.40 -5.90 -3.80
CA TRP A 318 -6.96 -6.17 -3.97
C TRP A 318 -6.14 -5.54 -2.84
N VAL A 319 -6.38 -4.27 -2.52
CA VAL A 319 -5.63 -3.53 -1.47
C VAL A 319 -5.79 -4.22 -0.12
N VAL A 320 -7.00 -4.66 0.24
CA VAL A 320 -7.24 -5.35 1.51
C VAL A 320 -6.49 -6.68 1.53
N ASP A 321 -6.62 -7.49 0.49
CA ASP A 321 -6.02 -8.83 0.45
C ASP A 321 -4.49 -8.77 0.48
N VAL A 322 -3.86 -7.94 -0.37
CA VAL A 322 -2.39 -7.83 -0.44
C VAL A 322 -1.80 -7.29 0.86
N GLN A 323 -2.44 -6.34 1.51
CA GLN A 323 -1.95 -5.86 2.81
C GLN A 323 -2.01 -6.98 3.86
N LEU A 324 -3.08 -7.76 3.91
CA LEU A 324 -3.22 -8.87 4.86
C LEU A 324 -2.29 -10.04 4.51
N ILE A 325 -2.04 -10.32 3.23
CA ILE A 325 -1.00 -11.28 2.79
C ILE A 325 0.37 -10.91 3.39
N ASN A 326 0.74 -9.63 3.39
CA ASN A 326 2.02 -9.18 3.94
C ASN A 326 2.00 -9.06 5.47
N ALA A 327 0.85 -8.77 6.08
CA ALA A 327 0.69 -8.78 7.53
C ALA A 327 1.00 -10.15 8.13
N VAL A 328 0.45 -11.23 7.56
CA VAL A 328 0.71 -12.60 8.06
C VAL A 328 2.16 -13.04 7.86
N ARG A 329 2.93 -12.36 6.99
CA ARG A 329 4.38 -12.58 6.77
C ARG A 329 5.26 -11.68 7.63
N ASN A 330 4.67 -11.02 8.64
CA ASN A 330 5.37 -10.16 9.59
C ASN A 330 5.98 -8.88 8.97
N ALA A 331 5.40 -8.33 7.91
CA ALA A 331 5.71 -6.97 7.51
C ALA A 331 5.38 -6.01 8.68
N SER A 332 6.27 -5.08 8.99
CA SER A 332 6.03 -4.11 10.06
C SER A 332 5.06 -3.01 9.65
N ALA A 333 5.03 -2.68 8.35
CA ALA A 333 4.10 -1.75 7.71
C ALA A 333 4.13 -1.96 6.19
N VAL A 334 3.11 -1.45 5.52
CA VAL A 334 3.01 -1.43 4.05
C VAL A 334 2.60 -0.03 3.59
N TYR A 335 3.21 0.49 2.52
CA TYR A 335 3.07 1.87 2.07
C TYR A 335 2.42 1.91 0.69
N LEU A 336 1.10 2.15 0.66
CA LEU A 336 0.33 2.24 -0.58
C LEU A 336 0.74 3.48 -1.36
N HIS A 337 1.25 3.27 -2.58
CA HIS A 337 1.83 4.33 -3.40
C HIS A 337 0.77 5.17 -4.11
N GLN A 338 0.99 6.48 -4.13
CA GLN A 338 0.16 7.49 -4.75
C GLN A 338 1.03 8.39 -5.62
N GLY A 339 0.56 8.79 -6.78
CA GLY A 339 1.40 9.61 -7.65
C GLY A 339 0.73 10.08 -8.92
N ALA A 340 1.55 10.56 -9.84
CA ALA A 340 1.12 11.03 -11.14
C ALA A 340 2.14 10.64 -12.23
N THR A 341 2.54 11.59 -13.07
CA THR A 341 3.48 11.36 -14.17
C THR A 341 4.85 10.88 -13.66
N LEU A 342 5.31 9.76 -14.15
CA LEU A 342 6.64 9.23 -13.83
C LEU A 342 7.75 9.94 -14.62
N VAL A 343 8.99 9.80 -14.14
CA VAL A 343 10.18 10.28 -14.83
C VAL A 343 10.41 9.49 -16.12
N PHE A 344 10.79 10.18 -17.19
CA PHE A 344 11.15 9.58 -18.48
C PHE A 344 10.06 8.76 -19.18
N GLN A 345 8.80 9.04 -18.90
CA GLN A 345 7.71 8.39 -19.60
C GLN A 345 7.16 9.24 -20.73
N SER A 346 6.64 8.57 -21.76
CA SER A 346 6.03 9.20 -22.91
C SER A 346 4.78 10.00 -22.54
N SER A 347 4.58 11.17 -23.17
CA SER A 347 3.35 11.96 -23.07
C SER A 347 2.09 11.20 -23.52
N GLN A 348 2.25 10.08 -24.22
CA GLN A 348 1.15 9.22 -24.65
C GLN A 348 0.67 8.25 -23.56
N GLN A 349 1.35 8.17 -22.44
CA GLN A 349 0.97 7.24 -21.38
C GLN A 349 -0.28 7.70 -20.62
N VAL A 350 -0.88 6.73 -19.90
CA VAL A 350 -2.12 6.92 -19.13
C VAL A 350 -2.01 8.07 -18.13
N ASN A 351 -0.84 8.21 -17.51
CA ASN A 351 -0.53 9.23 -16.51
C ASN A 351 0.11 10.50 -17.07
N SER A 352 0.16 10.68 -18.39
CA SER A 352 0.61 11.95 -18.98
C SER A 352 -0.29 13.11 -18.52
N ALA A 353 0.28 14.32 -18.48
CA ALA A 353 -0.47 15.53 -18.11
C ALA A 353 -1.69 15.74 -19.02
N GLY A 354 -2.71 16.41 -18.48
CA GLY A 354 -3.87 16.86 -19.24
C GLY A 354 -3.55 18.05 -20.13
N ASP A 355 -4.45 18.38 -21.06
CA ASP A 355 -4.31 19.52 -22.00
C ASP A 355 -4.23 20.89 -21.28
N ASP A 356 -4.75 20.97 -20.05
CA ASP A 356 -4.67 22.14 -19.18
C ASP A 356 -3.41 22.14 -18.27
N GLY A 357 -2.48 21.20 -18.49
CA GLY A 357 -1.28 21.02 -17.68
C GLY A 357 -1.53 20.38 -16.30
N SER A 358 -2.76 19.92 -16.03
CA SER A 358 -3.05 19.18 -14.78
C SER A 358 -2.32 17.84 -14.77
N PRO A 359 -1.86 17.36 -13.58
CA PRO A 359 -1.19 16.07 -13.46
C PRO A 359 -2.07 14.90 -13.92
N GLY A 360 -1.45 13.95 -14.59
CA GLY A 360 -2.08 12.67 -14.93
C GLY A 360 -1.98 11.70 -13.76
N TYR A 361 -2.76 11.92 -12.71
CA TYR A 361 -2.77 11.06 -11.52
C TYR A 361 -2.94 9.59 -11.89
N SER A 362 -2.32 8.72 -11.10
CA SER A 362 -2.35 7.28 -11.32
C SER A 362 -3.77 6.73 -11.15
N THR A 363 -4.17 5.76 -11.97
CA THR A 363 -5.50 5.15 -11.86
C THR A 363 -5.66 4.32 -10.59
N TYR A 364 -4.57 3.96 -9.96
CA TYR A 364 -4.55 3.25 -8.67
C TYR A 364 -4.55 4.16 -7.44
N ASP A 365 -4.54 5.50 -7.62
CA ASP A 365 -4.57 6.41 -6.47
C ASP A 365 -5.85 6.20 -5.64
N LEU A 366 -5.80 6.54 -4.37
CA LEU A 366 -6.98 6.51 -3.50
C LEU A 366 -7.94 7.68 -3.78
N PHE A 367 -7.41 8.75 -4.33
CA PHE A 367 -8.16 9.95 -4.67
C PHE A 367 -7.41 10.81 -5.67
N TYR A 368 -8.14 11.57 -6.47
CA TYR A 368 -7.58 12.66 -7.28
C TYR A 368 -7.71 13.96 -6.49
N PRO A 369 -6.59 14.59 -6.09
CA PRO A 369 -6.61 15.68 -5.13
C PRO A 369 -7.07 17.02 -5.70
N ARG A 370 -7.08 17.18 -7.03
CA ARG A 370 -7.41 18.43 -7.73
C ARG A 370 -8.19 18.16 -9.02
N ASP A 371 -8.99 19.16 -9.40
CA ASP A 371 -9.64 19.19 -10.73
C ASP A 371 -8.59 19.23 -11.84
N GLY A 372 -8.87 18.57 -12.95
CA GLY A 372 -8.01 18.60 -14.15
C GLY A 372 -8.68 17.97 -15.37
N SER A 373 -8.22 18.34 -16.56
CA SER A 373 -8.79 17.84 -17.82
C SER A 373 -8.60 16.35 -18.02
N LYS A 374 -7.51 15.77 -17.47
CA LYS A 374 -7.19 14.35 -17.59
C LYS A 374 -8.04 13.44 -16.71
N ARG A 375 -8.33 13.87 -15.47
CA ARG A 375 -8.96 13.03 -14.44
C ARG A 375 -10.32 13.54 -13.96
N GLY A 376 -10.75 14.68 -14.49
CA GLY A 376 -12.02 15.31 -14.10
C GLY A 376 -11.96 15.99 -12.73
N LYS A 377 -13.02 15.87 -11.96
CA LYS A 377 -13.14 16.51 -10.64
C LYS A 377 -12.29 15.81 -9.58
N ALA A 378 -11.83 16.63 -8.61
CA ALA A 378 -11.22 16.13 -7.37
C ALA A 378 -12.23 15.24 -6.64
N ARG A 379 -11.80 14.02 -6.27
CA ARG A 379 -12.66 13.03 -5.63
C ARG A 379 -11.87 11.85 -5.07
N ALA A 380 -12.45 11.14 -4.09
CA ALA A 380 -12.00 9.80 -3.75
C ALA A 380 -12.27 8.82 -4.91
N LEU A 381 -11.50 7.74 -4.96
CA LEU A 381 -11.69 6.63 -5.89
C LEU A 381 -12.25 5.40 -5.15
N PRO A 382 -12.79 4.41 -5.88
CA PRO A 382 -13.35 3.19 -5.29
C PRO A 382 -12.43 2.48 -4.28
N SER A 383 -11.13 2.54 -4.49
CA SER A 383 -10.12 1.93 -3.60
C SER A 383 -10.04 2.56 -2.20
N TYR A 384 -10.52 3.80 -2.02
CA TYR A 384 -10.40 4.51 -0.74
C TYR A 384 -11.03 3.76 0.45
N VAL A 385 -12.17 3.10 0.26
CA VAL A 385 -12.87 2.38 1.33
C VAL A 385 -12.06 1.22 1.91
N SER A 386 -11.09 0.69 1.17
CA SER A 386 -10.17 -0.34 1.66
C SER A 386 -9.36 0.13 2.87
N GLN A 387 -9.00 1.42 2.91
CA GLN A 387 -8.26 2.00 4.03
C GLN A 387 -9.11 2.05 5.30
N LEU A 388 -10.40 2.34 5.17
CA LEU A 388 -11.32 2.33 6.31
C LEU A 388 -11.53 0.92 6.84
N PHE A 389 -11.67 -0.06 5.95
CA PHE A 389 -11.72 -1.48 6.32
C PHE A 389 -10.47 -1.89 7.11
N LEU A 390 -9.28 -1.61 6.57
CA LEU A 390 -8.01 -2.03 7.17
C LEU A 390 -7.74 -1.36 8.52
N VAL A 391 -8.04 -0.06 8.64
CA VAL A 391 -7.89 0.65 9.89
C VAL A 391 -8.79 0.06 10.97
N GLU A 392 -10.04 -0.27 10.66
CA GLU A 392 -10.94 -0.89 11.62
C GLU A 392 -10.55 -2.35 11.92
N ALA A 393 -10.02 -3.09 10.94
CA ALA A 393 -9.50 -4.43 11.15
C ALA A 393 -8.27 -4.45 12.10
N LEU A 394 -7.39 -3.44 11.97
CA LEU A 394 -6.13 -3.31 12.70
C LEU A 394 -6.15 -2.19 13.75
N SER A 395 -7.32 -1.89 14.34
CA SER A 395 -7.56 -0.74 15.22
C SER A 395 -6.82 -0.77 16.56
N SER A 396 -6.21 -1.89 16.96
CA SER A 396 -5.40 -2.01 18.17
C SER A 396 -3.90 -1.96 17.85
N SER A 397 -3.11 -1.45 18.79
CA SER A 397 -1.64 -1.33 18.65
C SER A 397 -0.88 -2.66 18.68
N ASP A 398 -1.53 -3.80 18.94
CA ASP A 398 -0.93 -5.15 18.93
C ASP A 398 -1.89 -6.16 18.31
N THR A 399 -2.50 -5.81 17.17
CA THR A 399 -3.37 -6.73 16.45
C THR A 399 -2.53 -7.74 15.68
N ARG A 400 -2.72 -9.04 15.97
CA ARG A 400 -2.07 -10.14 15.26
C ARG A 400 -3.00 -10.73 14.23
N VAL A 401 -2.46 -11.06 13.06
CA VAL A 401 -3.23 -11.53 11.91
C VAL A 401 -2.84 -12.97 11.58
N ARG A 402 -3.83 -13.79 11.27
CA ARG A 402 -3.64 -15.16 10.80
C ARG A 402 -4.50 -15.40 9.57
N ALA A 403 -3.89 -15.85 8.48
CA ALA A 403 -4.63 -16.37 7.34
C ALA A 403 -5.29 -17.69 7.73
N LEU A 404 -6.49 -17.90 7.25
CA LEU A 404 -7.26 -19.15 7.43
C LEU A 404 -7.24 -19.95 6.13
N ASP A 405 -7.26 -21.27 6.27
CA ASP A 405 -7.35 -22.14 5.10
C ASP A 405 -8.70 -21.94 4.39
N THR A 406 -8.67 -21.89 3.08
CA THR A 406 -9.89 -21.81 2.26
C THR A 406 -10.68 -23.11 2.41
N PRO A 407 -11.94 -23.05 2.85
CA PRO A 407 -12.78 -24.24 3.02
C PRO A 407 -13.00 -25.01 1.73
N GLU A 408 -13.20 -26.32 1.85
CA GLU A 408 -13.56 -27.16 0.71
C GLU A 408 -14.84 -26.65 0.01
N GLY A 409 -14.79 -26.51 -1.31
CA GLY A 409 -15.90 -26.05 -2.16
C GLY A 409 -15.90 -24.54 -2.39
N LEU A 410 -14.96 -23.78 -1.85
CA LEU A 410 -14.65 -22.41 -2.28
C LEU A 410 -13.45 -22.40 -3.23
N SER A 411 -13.39 -21.37 -4.07
CA SER A 411 -12.24 -21.14 -4.93
C SER A 411 -11.07 -20.60 -4.11
N GLN A 412 -9.95 -21.32 -4.08
CA GLN A 412 -8.71 -20.82 -3.47
C GLN A 412 -8.18 -19.57 -4.18
N ASP A 413 -8.48 -19.43 -5.48
CA ASP A 413 -8.03 -18.29 -6.28
C ASP A 413 -8.83 -17.01 -6.00
N HIS A 414 -10.04 -17.14 -5.44
CA HIS A 414 -10.95 -15.99 -5.30
C HIS A 414 -11.56 -15.85 -3.90
N PHE A 415 -11.01 -16.49 -2.91
CA PHE A 415 -11.46 -16.34 -1.53
C PHE A 415 -10.27 -16.29 -0.58
N SER A 416 -10.32 -15.34 0.34
CA SER A 416 -9.39 -15.29 1.47
C SER A 416 -10.12 -14.96 2.77
N ALA A 417 -9.57 -15.45 3.88
CA ALA A 417 -10.08 -15.17 5.21
C ALA A 417 -8.94 -14.94 6.20
N TYR A 418 -9.13 -13.97 7.09
CA TYR A 418 -8.13 -13.59 8.08
C TYR A 418 -8.75 -13.41 9.45
N ALA A 419 -8.18 -14.06 10.46
CA ALA A 419 -8.55 -13.89 11.85
C ALA A 419 -7.63 -12.86 12.53
N PHE A 420 -8.22 -11.95 13.30
CA PHE A 420 -7.52 -10.91 14.05
C PHE A 420 -7.61 -11.17 15.54
N TYR A 421 -6.46 -11.10 16.19
CA TYR A 421 -6.34 -11.36 17.63
C TYR A 421 -5.81 -10.12 18.34
N VAL A 422 -6.49 -9.74 19.41
CA VAL A 422 -6.08 -8.72 20.38
C VAL A 422 -5.93 -9.40 21.73
N ASP A 423 -4.86 -9.15 22.46
CA ASP A 423 -4.55 -9.82 23.72
C ASP A 423 -4.64 -11.37 23.63
N SER A 424 -4.17 -11.90 22.49
CA SER A 424 -4.21 -13.34 22.15
C SER A 424 -5.61 -13.94 22.02
N ARG A 425 -6.67 -13.14 21.96
CA ARG A 425 -8.05 -13.57 21.78
C ARG A 425 -8.58 -13.17 20.42
N LEU A 426 -9.38 -14.01 19.81
CA LEU A 426 -10.09 -13.68 18.58
C LEU A 426 -10.97 -12.44 18.83
N SER A 427 -10.75 -11.38 18.03
CA SER A 427 -11.49 -10.12 18.09
C SER A 427 -12.34 -9.91 16.85
N LYS A 428 -11.77 -10.18 15.68
CA LYS A 428 -12.42 -9.91 14.38
C LYS A 428 -12.10 -11.00 13.36
N LEU A 429 -12.88 -11.03 12.28
CA LEU A 429 -12.68 -11.93 11.13
C LEU A 429 -12.95 -11.15 9.85
N ALA A 430 -12.00 -11.14 8.92
CA ALA A 430 -12.23 -10.69 7.55
C ALA A 430 -12.58 -11.88 6.65
N LEU A 431 -13.62 -11.75 5.86
CA LEU A 431 -13.99 -12.68 4.79
C LEU A 431 -14.01 -11.89 3.49
N ILE A 432 -13.20 -12.28 2.51
CA ILE A 432 -13.04 -11.55 1.26
C ILE A 432 -13.39 -12.52 0.11
N ASN A 433 -14.52 -12.28 -0.52
CA ASN A 433 -14.96 -13.02 -1.70
C ASN A 433 -14.59 -12.23 -2.95
N MET A 434 -13.45 -12.57 -3.54
CA MET A 434 -12.88 -11.93 -4.73
C MET A 434 -13.40 -12.52 -6.03
N MET A 435 -14.41 -13.42 -6.00
CA MET A 435 -15.04 -13.91 -7.21
C MET A 435 -15.62 -12.74 -7.99
N PRO A 436 -15.16 -12.46 -9.24
CA PRO A 436 -15.59 -11.28 -9.97
C PRO A 436 -17.08 -11.34 -10.30
N TYR A 437 -17.86 -10.44 -9.71
CA TYR A 437 -19.29 -10.28 -9.96
C TYR A 437 -19.54 -9.06 -10.83
N TYR A 438 -20.04 -9.29 -12.04
CA TYR A 438 -20.36 -8.27 -13.05
C TYR A 438 -21.88 -8.13 -13.24
N ALA A 439 -22.32 -7.05 -13.86
CA ALA A 439 -23.74 -6.83 -14.19
C ALA A 439 -24.40 -7.94 -15.02
N ASN A 440 -23.61 -8.67 -15.81
CA ASN A 440 -24.05 -9.79 -16.65
C ASN A 440 -23.74 -11.17 -16.05
N SER A 441 -23.28 -11.24 -14.81
CA SER A 441 -23.05 -12.53 -14.13
C SER A 441 -24.36 -13.28 -13.94
N THR A 442 -24.32 -14.60 -14.11
CA THR A 442 -25.50 -15.47 -13.96
C THR A 442 -25.76 -15.91 -12.53
N SER A 443 -24.80 -15.64 -11.62
CA SER A 443 -24.86 -15.86 -10.18
C SER A 443 -24.21 -14.69 -9.46
N ASP A 444 -24.62 -14.43 -8.23
CA ASP A 444 -23.97 -13.46 -7.36
C ASP A 444 -22.80 -14.07 -6.56
N TYR A 445 -22.55 -15.38 -6.71
CA TYR A 445 -21.48 -16.13 -6.06
C TYR A 445 -21.46 -16.00 -4.52
N THR A 446 -22.63 -15.88 -3.90
CA THR A 446 -22.75 -15.76 -2.44
C THR A 446 -22.28 -17.04 -1.73
N ALA A 447 -21.43 -16.88 -0.74
CA ALA A 447 -21.00 -17.92 0.19
C ALA A 447 -21.50 -17.60 1.60
N SER A 448 -21.99 -18.62 2.32
CA SER A 448 -22.56 -18.48 3.66
C SER A 448 -21.63 -19.13 4.68
N PHE A 449 -21.23 -18.38 5.72
CA PHE A 449 -20.27 -18.83 6.75
C PHE A 449 -20.93 -18.90 8.10
N ASP A 450 -20.74 -20.03 8.82
CA ASP A 450 -21.18 -20.17 10.20
C ASP A 450 -20.09 -19.66 11.15
N VAL A 451 -20.38 -18.58 11.86
CA VAL A 451 -19.52 -17.98 12.89
C VAL A 451 -20.10 -18.14 14.30
N SER A 452 -21.16 -18.92 14.46
CA SER A 452 -21.92 -19.07 15.72
C SER A 452 -21.05 -19.50 16.92
N GLN A 453 -20.05 -20.35 16.70
CA GLN A 453 -19.12 -20.83 17.72
C GLN A 453 -18.20 -19.73 18.27
N HIS A 454 -18.04 -18.61 17.53
CA HIS A 454 -17.15 -17.50 17.86
C HIS A 454 -17.88 -16.25 18.34
N CYS A 455 -19.23 -16.26 18.32
CA CYS A 455 -20.03 -15.17 18.85
C CYS A 455 -19.66 -14.87 20.31
N GLY A 456 -19.53 -13.59 20.64
CA GLY A 456 -19.08 -13.11 21.95
C GLY A 456 -19.95 -13.56 23.14
N PRO A 457 -19.71 -13.06 24.36
CA PRO A 457 -20.33 -13.56 25.61
C PRO A 457 -21.85 -13.55 25.63
N HIS A 458 -22.50 -12.86 24.71
CA HIS A 458 -23.96 -12.79 24.59
C HIS A 458 -24.50 -13.52 23.35
N GLY A 459 -23.66 -14.35 22.68
CA GLY A 459 -24.04 -15.04 21.43
C GLY A 459 -24.27 -14.08 20.28
N LYS A 460 -23.54 -12.96 20.24
CA LYS A 460 -23.69 -11.91 19.22
C LYS A 460 -22.38 -11.63 18.51
N ALA A 461 -22.51 -11.34 17.21
CA ALA A 461 -21.47 -10.73 16.39
C ALA A 461 -22.10 -9.65 15.51
N TRP A 462 -21.28 -8.79 14.95
CA TRP A 462 -21.72 -7.71 14.06
C TRP A 462 -20.90 -7.76 12.79
N VAL A 463 -21.49 -7.25 11.70
CA VAL A 463 -20.86 -7.22 10.38
C VAL A 463 -20.87 -5.80 9.82
N LYS A 464 -19.72 -5.39 9.31
CA LYS A 464 -19.57 -4.23 8.43
C LYS A 464 -19.13 -4.71 7.05
N ARG A 465 -19.68 -4.10 6.00
CA ARG A 465 -19.46 -4.52 4.61
C ARG A 465 -18.71 -3.47 3.80
N MET A 466 -17.74 -3.92 3.04
CA MET A 466 -17.13 -3.17 1.94
C MET A 466 -17.71 -3.71 0.65
N THR A 467 -18.54 -2.92 -0.03
CA THR A 467 -19.36 -3.41 -1.14
C THR A 467 -19.57 -2.35 -2.23
N ALA A 468 -19.87 -2.85 -3.42
CA ALA A 468 -20.29 -2.10 -4.60
C ALA A 468 -21.31 -2.90 -5.39
N PRO A 469 -22.05 -2.31 -6.35
CA PRO A 469 -22.94 -3.06 -7.23
C PRO A 469 -22.25 -4.19 -7.97
N TYR A 470 -21.05 -3.91 -8.52
CA TYR A 470 -20.25 -4.85 -9.33
C TYR A 470 -18.76 -4.66 -9.09
N VAL A 471 -17.96 -5.62 -9.48
CA VAL A 471 -16.48 -5.62 -9.33
C VAL A 471 -15.82 -4.48 -10.10
N ASP A 472 -16.36 -4.13 -11.26
CA ASP A 472 -15.86 -3.07 -12.16
C ASP A 472 -16.51 -1.70 -11.93
N THR A 473 -17.17 -1.50 -10.78
CA THR A 473 -17.75 -0.22 -10.40
C THR A 473 -16.66 0.83 -10.22
N GLY A 474 -16.63 1.83 -11.10
CA GLY A 474 -15.75 3.00 -11.04
C GLY A 474 -16.39 4.25 -10.41
N ASP A 475 -17.70 4.23 -10.18
CA ASP A 475 -18.42 5.31 -9.52
C ASP A 475 -18.28 5.20 -8.00
N THR A 476 -17.51 6.10 -7.41
CA THR A 476 -17.19 6.09 -5.97
C THR A 476 -18.43 6.30 -5.08
N GLN A 477 -19.48 6.96 -5.59
CA GLN A 477 -20.73 7.13 -4.83
C GLN A 477 -21.44 5.80 -4.57
N MET A 478 -21.20 4.81 -5.43
CA MET A 478 -21.79 3.48 -5.32
C MET A 478 -20.94 2.49 -4.52
N VAL A 479 -19.74 2.90 -4.10
CA VAL A 479 -18.81 2.08 -3.31
C VAL A 479 -18.89 2.49 -1.86
N THR A 480 -19.16 1.54 -0.96
CA THR A 480 -19.41 1.85 0.45
C THR A 480 -18.55 1.03 1.40
N TRP A 481 -18.23 1.65 2.53
CA TRP A 481 -17.82 0.99 3.77
C TRP A 481 -18.90 1.17 4.82
N ALA A 482 -19.49 0.07 5.29
CA ALA A 482 -20.58 0.07 6.25
C ALA A 482 -21.74 1.03 5.83
N GLY A 483 -22.20 0.95 4.57
CA GLY A 483 -23.28 1.79 4.02
C GLY A 483 -22.87 3.20 3.62
N GLN A 484 -21.66 3.65 3.95
CA GLN A 484 -21.21 5.03 3.74
C GLN A 484 -20.26 5.15 2.53
N SER A 485 -20.45 6.17 1.69
CA SER A 485 -19.55 6.58 0.61
C SER A 485 -18.88 7.92 0.90
N PHE A 486 -17.74 8.21 0.22
CA PHE A 486 -16.79 9.27 0.61
C PHE A 486 -16.27 10.10 -0.57
N GLU A 487 -16.92 10.12 -1.71
CA GLU A 487 -16.40 10.71 -2.96
C GLU A 487 -15.82 12.12 -2.79
N THR A 488 -16.53 13.00 -2.08
CA THR A 488 -16.13 14.41 -1.88
C THR A 488 -15.37 14.67 -0.58
N GLY A 489 -14.94 13.60 0.12
CA GLY A 489 -14.40 13.68 1.47
C GLY A 489 -15.47 13.88 2.55
N SER A 490 -16.71 14.08 2.19
CA SER A 490 -17.84 14.08 3.13
C SER A 490 -18.50 12.71 3.13
N VAL A 491 -19.00 12.29 4.31
CA VAL A 491 -19.75 11.06 4.46
C VAL A 491 -21.13 11.22 3.82
N VAL A 492 -21.52 10.24 3.00
CA VAL A 492 -22.88 10.12 2.44
C VAL A 492 -23.42 8.74 2.80
N GLY A 493 -24.64 8.69 3.32
CA GLY A 493 -25.29 7.49 3.84
C GLY A 493 -25.16 7.32 5.35
N ASP A 494 -26.03 6.51 5.92
CA ASP A 494 -26.00 6.15 7.33
C ASP A 494 -25.03 4.96 7.54
N ILE A 495 -24.46 4.85 8.76
CA ILE A 495 -23.64 3.69 9.08
C ILE A 495 -24.53 2.45 9.21
N GLU A 496 -24.20 1.43 8.44
CA GLU A 496 -24.88 0.13 8.46
C GLU A 496 -24.03 -0.90 9.21
N ILE A 497 -24.58 -1.41 10.32
CA ILE A 497 -23.98 -2.46 11.12
C ILE A 497 -25.04 -3.55 11.30
N GLU A 498 -24.78 -4.72 10.74
CA GLU A 498 -25.68 -5.86 10.83
C GLU A 498 -25.39 -6.66 12.10
N GLU A 499 -26.40 -6.94 12.91
CA GLU A 499 -26.29 -7.94 13.95
C GLU A 499 -26.45 -9.32 13.32
N VAL A 500 -25.46 -10.22 13.53
CA VAL A 500 -25.53 -11.58 13.03
C VAL A 500 -26.75 -12.30 13.64
N ALA A 501 -27.55 -12.90 12.77
CA ALA A 501 -28.73 -13.65 13.16
C ALA A 501 -28.40 -14.81 14.15
N ARG A 502 -29.41 -15.34 14.83
CA ARG A 502 -29.22 -16.37 15.87
C ARG A 502 -28.62 -17.69 15.34
N ASP A 503 -28.76 -17.95 14.05
CA ASP A 503 -28.14 -19.10 13.37
C ASP A 503 -26.64 -18.92 13.16
N GLY A 504 -26.10 -17.70 13.41
CA GLY A 504 -24.68 -17.41 13.27
C GLY A 504 -24.17 -17.30 11.85
N VAL A 505 -25.07 -17.19 10.87
CA VAL A 505 -24.67 -17.20 9.43
C VAL A 505 -24.37 -15.80 8.94
N VAL A 506 -23.22 -15.65 8.28
CA VAL A 506 -22.78 -14.44 7.55
C VAL A 506 -22.69 -14.79 6.07
N GLU A 507 -23.45 -14.10 5.25
CA GLU A 507 -23.39 -14.23 3.80
C GLU A 507 -22.42 -13.22 3.21
N VAL A 508 -21.57 -13.64 2.25
CA VAL A 508 -20.60 -12.80 1.55
C VAL A 508 -20.76 -13.04 0.05
N ARG A 509 -21.23 -12.02 -0.65
CA ARG A 509 -21.44 -12.06 -2.10
C ARG A 509 -20.10 -12.02 -2.86
N GLY A 510 -20.07 -12.48 -4.09
CA GLY A 510 -18.94 -12.24 -5.00
C GLY A 510 -18.63 -10.76 -5.10
N SER A 511 -17.36 -10.41 -5.12
CA SER A 511 -16.87 -9.03 -5.07
C SER A 511 -17.37 -8.26 -3.83
N GLU A 512 -17.16 -8.85 -2.65
CA GLU A 512 -17.49 -8.24 -1.37
C GLU A 512 -16.44 -8.63 -0.33
N ALA A 513 -16.14 -7.71 0.59
CA ALA A 513 -15.39 -8.02 1.79
C ALA A 513 -16.18 -7.61 3.03
N VAL A 514 -16.19 -8.48 4.03
CA VAL A 514 -16.86 -8.21 5.30
C VAL A 514 -15.90 -8.30 6.47
N LEU A 515 -16.12 -7.44 7.46
CA LEU A 515 -15.46 -7.50 8.75
C LEU A 515 -16.47 -7.92 9.80
N VAL A 516 -16.29 -9.14 10.34
CA VAL A 516 -17.08 -9.65 11.43
C VAL A 516 -16.42 -9.24 12.75
N LEU A 517 -17.18 -8.66 13.65
CA LEU A 517 -16.75 -8.12 14.94
C LEU A 517 -17.37 -8.95 16.07
N PHE A 518 -16.54 -9.54 16.93
CA PHE A 518 -17.01 -10.42 18.01
C PHE A 518 -17.18 -9.68 19.34
N ASN A 519 -16.71 -8.43 19.44
CA ASN A 519 -16.84 -7.59 20.62
C ASN A 519 -17.62 -6.33 20.30
N LYS A 520 -18.53 -5.91 21.19
CA LYS A 520 -19.34 -4.71 20.99
C LYS A 520 -18.50 -3.41 20.97
N GLU A 521 -17.39 -3.40 21.68
CA GLU A 521 -16.45 -2.28 21.76
C GLU A 521 -15.81 -1.99 20.38
N ASP A 522 -15.53 -3.05 19.62
CA ASP A 522 -14.98 -2.94 18.25
C ASP A 522 -15.98 -2.32 17.26
N VAL A 523 -17.30 -2.38 17.56
CA VAL A 523 -18.37 -1.93 16.64
C VAL A 523 -18.39 -0.41 16.50
N TYR A 524 -18.19 0.31 17.61
CA TYR A 524 -18.33 1.76 17.68
C TYR A 524 -17.01 2.52 17.79
N GLY A 525 -15.86 1.81 17.80
CA GLY A 525 -14.55 2.42 17.92
C GLY A 525 -14.32 3.13 19.26
N LEU A 526 -14.92 2.60 20.35
CA LEU A 526 -14.83 3.15 21.71
C LEU A 526 -13.68 2.51 22.47
#